data_e70a7c54fb58c53fb78b1e7957adae28
#
_entry.id   e70a7c54fb58c53fb78b1e7957adae28
#
_cell.length_a   1.000
_cell.length_b   1.000
_cell.length_c   1.000
_cell.angle_alpha   90.00
_cell.angle_beta   90.00
_cell.angle_gamma   90.00
#
_symmetry.space_group_name_H-M   'P 1'
#
loop_
_entity.id
_entity.type
_entity.pdbx_description
1 polymer ?
#
loop_
_entity_poly.entity_id
_entity_poly.type
_entity_poly.pdbx_seq_one_letter_code
_entity_poly.pdbx_strand_id
1 'polypeptide(L)'
;MSDPTSSPGWLSVAANKLRTFAYGGENPHALKPRVGLALSGGFARGIAHIGVIRTLLAADIPIDFISGTSVGALIGAAYCAGSPLEEMERIGSSTTFADFGRWTPSWIGLATNQRLERYLARFTPVTQFEQLKTPLSIATTDLNAGITVYYAHGAIAPPLRASCSYPGLFVPITFEGRTLVDGFLTAPVPVEGCFLQGADIVIAVHLDPGNLEQPRTFTDVLSASFNIIQRHADVAWRQQADVIIEPDVQNFVWDDFSKTPQMVAAGEAAALLAIPRIRASMAEYPEKSAKQPAARTIVDP
;
A
#
# COMPACT_ATOMS: atom_id res chain seq x y z
N MET A 1 48.65 0.92 -14.47
CA MET A 1 47.67 0.51 -13.46
C MET A 1 46.69 1.66 -13.33
N SER A 2 45.59 1.57 -14.04
CA SER A 2 44.53 2.59 -14.13
C SER A 2 43.39 2.17 -13.19
N ASP A 3 43.00 3.10 -12.35
CA ASP A 3 41.93 2.99 -11.35
C ASP A 3 40.53 2.89 -12.04
N PRO A 4 39.65 1.89 -11.74
CA PRO A 4 38.34 1.72 -12.36
C PRO A 4 37.20 2.16 -11.43
N THR A 5 37.24 3.39 -10.87
CA THR A 5 36.14 3.93 -10.06
C THR A 5 35.72 5.32 -10.53
N SER A 6 35.17 5.41 -11.74
CA SER A 6 34.40 6.58 -12.17
C SER A 6 33.13 6.11 -12.86
N SER A 7 32.04 5.97 -12.11
CA SER A 7 30.71 5.87 -12.68
C SER A 7 30.33 7.19 -13.36
N PRO A 8 29.74 7.17 -14.57
CA PRO A 8 29.48 8.40 -15.31
C PRO A 8 28.32 9.18 -14.68
N GLY A 9 28.61 10.38 -14.21
CA GLY A 9 27.64 11.34 -13.64
C GLY A 9 26.56 11.88 -14.59
N TRP A 10 26.37 11.25 -15.77
CA TRP A 10 25.36 11.67 -16.74
C TRP A 10 23.96 11.10 -16.43
N LEU A 11 23.85 9.99 -15.69
CA LEU A 11 22.54 9.43 -15.29
C LEU A 11 21.82 10.31 -14.27
N SER A 12 22.54 10.91 -13.32
CA SER A 12 21.97 11.85 -12.34
C SER A 12 21.53 13.17 -12.99
N VAL A 13 22.25 13.62 -14.02
CA VAL A 13 21.93 14.83 -14.80
C VAL A 13 20.74 14.60 -15.73
N ALA A 14 20.59 13.39 -16.29
CA ALA A 14 19.46 13.04 -17.15
C ALA A 14 18.15 12.92 -16.33
N ALA A 15 18.18 12.29 -15.15
CA ALA A 15 17.02 12.21 -14.27
C ALA A 15 16.57 13.60 -13.80
N ASN A 16 17.50 14.50 -13.47
CA ASN A 16 17.18 15.87 -13.10
C ASN A 16 16.66 16.71 -14.28
N LYS A 17 17.19 16.51 -15.50
CA LYS A 17 16.68 17.18 -16.71
C LYS A 17 15.30 16.70 -17.14
N LEU A 18 15.00 15.41 -17.02
CA LEU A 18 13.65 14.88 -17.28
C LEU A 18 12.63 15.42 -16.27
N ARG A 19 13.03 15.59 -15.01
CA ARG A 19 12.20 16.21 -13.98
C ARG A 19 11.93 17.70 -14.27
N THR A 20 12.90 18.44 -14.77
CA THR A 20 12.76 19.86 -15.14
C THR A 20 11.95 20.05 -16.43
N PHE A 21 12.01 19.11 -17.38
CA PHE A 21 11.29 19.21 -18.66
C PHE A 21 9.80 18.82 -18.56
N ALA A 22 9.43 17.95 -17.60
CA ALA A 22 8.04 17.57 -17.36
C ALA A 22 7.23 18.66 -16.61
N TYR A 23 7.90 19.63 -15.96
CA TYR A 23 7.26 20.66 -15.15
C TYR A 23 7.84 22.06 -15.35
N GLY A 24 8.33 22.36 -16.55
CA GLY A 24 8.80 23.69 -16.91
C GLY A 24 7.67 24.69 -17.12
N GLY A 25 7.19 25.27 -16.01
CA GLY A 25 6.27 26.39 -15.98
C GLY A 25 6.18 26.93 -14.56
N GLU A 26 6.99 27.93 -14.23
CA GLU A 26 6.84 28.69 -12.98
C GLU A 26 5.45 29.30 -12.93
N ASN A 27 4.55 28.68 -12.14
CA ASN A 27 3.26 29.27 -11.83
C ASN A 27 3.33 29.80 -10.38
N PRO A 28 3.20 31.11 -10.15
CA PRO A 28 3.32 31.74 -8.83
C PRO A 28 2.09 31.48 -7.93
N HIS A 29 1.14 30.64 -8.34
CA HIS A 29 0.04 30.21 -7.50
C HIS A 29 0.48 29.01 -6.65
N ALA A 30 0.42 29.19 -5.33
CA ALA A 30 0.77 28.25 -4.28
C ALA A 30 0.70 26.78 -4.76
N LEU A 31 1.86 26.11 -4.86
CA LEU A 31 1.98 24.71 -5.23
C LEU A 31 1.14 23.90 -4.24
N LYS A 32 0.01 23.35 -4.70
CA LYS A 32 -0.75 22.41 -3.90
C LYS A 32 0.10 21.16 -3.74
N PRO A 33 0.28 20.64 -2.51
CA PRO A 33 1.04 19.42 -2.31
C PRO A 33 0.33 18.25 -2.99
N ARG A 34 1.11 17.34 -3.56
CA ARG A 34 0.61 16.07 -4.07
C ARG A 34 0.48 15.09 -2.91
N VAL A 35 -0.68 14.50 -2.76
CA VAL A 35 -1.04 13.66 -1.62
C VAL A 35 -0.94 12.19 -2.00
N GLY A 36 -0.10 11.44 -1.27
CA GLY A 36 -0.02 9.99 -1.32
C GLY A 36 -0.87 9.36 -0.22
N LEU A 37 -1.54 8.25 -0.53
CA LEU A 37 -2.29 7.45 0.41
C LEU A 37 -1.66 6.06 0.53
N ALA A 38 -1.05 5.76 1.69
CA ALA A 38 -0.44 4.48 1.99
C ALA A 38 -1.45 3.57 2.71
N LEU A 39 -1.79 2.42 2.10
CA LEU A 39 -2.79 1.47 2.58
C LEU A 39 -2.13 0.21 3.11
N SER A 40 -2.28 -0.06 4.40
CA SER A 40 -1.70 -1.24 5.06
C SER A 40 -2.35 -2.56 4.64
N GLY A 41 -1.68 -3.68 4.96
CA GLY A 41 -2.29 -5.01 4.99
C GLY A 41 -3.33 -5.14 6.10
N GLY A 42 -4.08 -6.28 6.14
CA GLY A 42 -5.05 -6.53 7.21
C GLY A 42 -6.15 -7.54 6.90
N PHE A 43 -6.05 -8.32 5.83
CA PHE A 43 -7.06 -9.29 5.38
C PHE A 43 -8.46 -8.62 5.27
N ALA A 44 -9.54 -9.23 5.80
CA ALA A 44 -10.89 -8.70 5.74
C ALA A 44 -11.02 -7.29 6.34
N ARG A 45 -10.23 -6.97 7.40
CA ARG A 45 -10.20 -5.64 8.01
C ARG A 45 -9.83 -4.54 7.01
N GLY A 46 -9.12 -4.88 5.92
CA GLY A 46 -8.79 -3.97 4.82
C GLY A 46 -9.98 -3.31 4.14
N ILE A 47 -11.16 -3.85 4.30
CA ILE A 47 -12.42 -3.23 3.84
C ILE A 47 -12.59 -1.81 4.43
N ALA A 48 -12.02 -1.52 5.61
CA ALA A 48 -12.05 -0.19 6.22
C ALA A 48 -11.38 0.89 5.33
N HIS A 49 -10.43 0.51 4.46
CA HIS A 49 -9.81 1.44 3.51
C HIS A 49 -10.85 2.08 2.57
N ILE A 50 -11.94 1.37 2.23
CA ILE A 50 -13.03 1.92 1.40
C ILE A 50 -13.67 3.12 2.10
N GLY A 51 -13.97 2.99 3.40
CA GLY A 51 -14.52 4.07 4.22
C GLY A 51 -13.57 5.26 4.34
N VAL A 52 -12.28 5.00 4.51
CA VAL A 52 -11.25 6.05 4.52
C VAL A 52 -11.24 6.82 3.19
N ILE A 53 -11.14 6.12 2.06
CA ILE A 53 -11.13 6.74 0.72
C ILE A 53 -12.41 7.57 0.51
N ARG A 54 -13.59 7.01 0.84
CA ARG A 54 -14.87 7.70 0.72
C ARG A 54 -14.89 9.02 1.48
N THR A 55 -14.41 9.02 2.72
CA THR A 55 -14.39 10.22 3.57
C THR A 55 -13.39 11.26 3.06
N LEU A 56 -12.21 10.85 2.61
CA LEU A 56 -11.22 11.75 2.02
C LEU A 56 -11.79 12.45 0.78
N LEU A 57 -12.43 11.71 -0.12
CA LEU A 57 -13.05 12.27 -1.32
C LEU A 57 -14.21 13.21 -0.99
N ALA A 58 -15.07 12.85 -0.03
CA ALA A 58 -16.17 13.69 0.43
C ALA A 58 -15.71 15.00 1.10
N ALA A 59 -14.48 15.01 1.62
CA ALA A 59 -13.85 16.20 2.20
C ALA A 59 -12.97 16.99 1.23
N ASP A 60 -12.99 16.65 -0.07
CA ASP A 60 -12.18 17.26 -1.14
C ASP A 60 -10.67 17.14 -0.87
N ILE A 61 -10.23 16.07 -0.19
CA ILE A 61 -8.81 15.74 -0.03
C ILE A 61 -8.35 14.99 -1.28
N PRO A 62 -7.37 15.50 -2.04
CA PRO A 62 -6.86 14.82 -3.22
C PRO A 62 -6.14 13.53 -2.86
N ILE A 63 -6.21 12.54 -3.74
CA ILE A 63 -5.44 11.30 -3.68
C ILE A 63 -4.70 11.20 -5.03
N ASP A 64 -3.47 11.71 -5.05
CA ASP A 64 -2.66 11.77 -6.27
C ASP A 64 -1.90 10.47 -6.52
N PHE A 65 -1.56 9.73 -5.46
CA PHE A 65 -0.84 8.45 -5.50
C PHE A 65 -1.39 7.49 -4.47
N ILE A 66 -1.39 6.20 -4.79
CA ILE A 66 -1.63 5.15 -3.80
C ILE A 66 -0.42 4.22 -3.74
N SER A 67 -0.06 3.82 -2.52
CA SER A 67 0.82 2.69 -2.28
C SER A 67 0.11 1.69 -1.37
N GLY A 68 0.12 0.41 -1.73
CA GLY A 68 -0.64 -0.60 -1.00
C GLY A 68 0.16 -1.85 -0.68
N THR A 69 -0.14 -2.44 0.48
CA THR A 69 0.35 -3.75 0.91
C THR A 69 -0.83 -4.71 1.07
N SER A 70 -0.72 -5.92 0.52
CA SER A 70 -1.71 -6.99 0.69
C SER A 70 -3.13 -6.52 0.29
N VAL A 71 -4.12 -6.62 1.18
CA VAL A 71 -5.46 -6.10 0.93
C VAL A 71 -5.46 -4.60 0.59
N GLY A 72 -4.55 -3.81 1.16
CA GLY A 72 -4.38 -2.40 0.79
C GLY A 72 -3.98 -2.23 -0.67
N ALA A 73 -3.15 -3.13 -1.21
CA ALA A 73 -2.83 -3.17 -2.64
C ALA A 73 -4.05 -3.55 -3.49
N LEU A 74 -4.88 -4.49 -3.03
CA LEU A 74 -6.10 -4.90 -3.73
C LEU A 74 -7.13 -3.76 -3.80
N ILE A 75 -7.43 -3.12 -2.65
CA ILE A 75 -8.34 -1.99 -2.57
C ILE A 75 -7.78 -0.80 -3.38
N GLY A 76 -6.46 -0.54 -3.27
CA GLY A 76 -5.77 0.48 -4.06
C GLY A 76 -5.90 0.21 -5.56
N ALA A 77 -5.67 -1.02 -6.02
CA ALA A 77 -5.79 -1.38 -7.44
C ALA A 77 -7.22 -1.17 -7.98
N ALA A 78 -8.24 -1.59 -7.21
CA ALA A 78 -9.64 -1.39 -7.58
C ALA A 78 -9.97 0.11 -7.69
N TYR A 79 -9.62 0.91 -6.68
CA TYR A 79 -9.86 2.34 -6.67
C TYR A 79 -9.10 3.05 -7.80
N CYS A 80 -7.79 2.80 -7.95
CA CYS A 80 -6.97 3.42 -9.00
C CYS A 80 -7.44 3.09 -10.42
N ALA A 81 -8.05 1.93 -10.60
CA ALA A 81 -8.70 1.54 -11.85
C ALA A 81 -10.03 2.28 -12.08
N GLY A 82 -10.59 2.94 -11.06
CA GLY A 82 -11.82 3.70 -11.11
C GLY A 82 -13.09 2.92 -10.79
N SER A 83 -12.96 1.82 -10.03
CA SER A 83 -14.12 1.08 -9.51
C SER A 83 -14.92 1.96 -8.55
N PRO A 84 -16.26 2.01 -8.66
CA PRO A 84 -17.10 2.71 -7.69
C PRO A 84 -16.94 2.11 -6.28
N LEU A 85 -16.86 2.96 -5.26
CA LEU A 85 -16.66 2.50 -3.86
C LEU A 85 -17.82 1.64 -3.37
N GLU A 86 -19.05 1.93 -3.80
CA GLU A 86 -20.25 1.15 -3.49
C GLU A 86 -20.16 -0.27 -4.06
N GLU A 87 -19.61 -0.40 -5.26
CA GLU A 87 -19.39 -1.72 -5.88
C GLU A 87 -18.28 -2.48 -5.17
N MET A 88 -17.21 -1.80 -4.76
CA MET A 88 -16.14 -2.41 -3.96
C MET A 88 -16.68 -2.94 -2.62
N GLU A 89 -17.53 -2.16 -1.93
CA GLU A 89 -18.20 -2.57 -0.69
C GLU A 89 -19.14 -3.76 -0.92
N ARG A 90 -19.94 -3.73 -2.00
CA ARG A 90 -20.84 -4.82 -2.38
C ARG A 90 -20.09 -6.13 -2.64
N ILE A 91 -18.98 -6.07 -3.37
CA ILE A 91 -18.13 -7.24 -3.62
C ILE A 91 -17.51 -7.73 -2.32
N GLY A 92 -16.98 -6.81 -1.49
CA GLY A 92 -16.40 -7.12 -0.19
C GLY A 92 -17.37 -7.90 0.71
N SER A 93 -18.62 -7.44 0.81
CA SER A 93 -19.67 -8.07 1.63
C SER A 93 -20.01 -9.53 1.23
N SER A 94 -19.75 -9.89 -0.03
CA SER A 94 -20.02 -11.25 -0.56
C SER A 94 -18.75 -12.10 -0.68
N THR A 95 -17.61 -11.60 -0.22
CA THR A 95 -16.32 -12.25 -0.38
C THR A 95 -16.14 -13.39 0.62
N THR A 96 -15.52 -14.46 0.15
CA THR A 96 -15.09 -15.60 0.96
C THR A 96 -13.65 -15.98 0.60
N PHE A 97 -12.98 -16.76 1.45
CA PHE A 97 -11.65 -17.26 1.14
C PHE A 97 -11.57 -17.97 -0.23
N ALA A 98 -12.62 -18.70 -0.61
CA ALA A 98 -12.66 -19.43 -1.88
C ALA A 98 -12.63 -18.54 -3.14
N ASP A 99 -12.96 -17.25 -3.02
CA ASP A 99 -12.92 -16.31 -4.14
C ASP A 99 -11.50 -15.99 -4.58
N PHE A 100 -10.53 -15.98 -3.67
CA PHE A 100 -9.13 -15.64 -3.96
C PHE A 100 -8.13 -16.75 -3.60
N GLY A 101 -8.46 -17.65 -2.65
CA GLY A 101 -7.60 -18.71 -2.18
C GLY A 101 -8.07 -20.11 -2.62
N ARG A 102 -7.13 -21.06 -2.67
CA ARG A 102 -7.40 -22.49 -2.85
C ARG A 102 -6.38 -23.30 -2.06
N TRP A 103 -6.84 -24.14 -1.17
CA TRP A 103 -5.99 -25.09 -0.46
C TRP A 103 -5.20 -25.96 -1.43
N THR A 104 -3.94 -26.20 -1.16
CA THR A 104 -3.05 -27.00 -1.99
C THR A 104 -2.07 -27.79 -1.14
N PRO A 105 -1.76 -29.05 -1.48
CA PRO A 105 -0.70 -29.79 -0.83
C PRO A 105 0.65 -29.23 -1.28
N SER A 106 1.32 -28.47 -0.39
CA SER A 106 2.63 -27.89 -0.65
C SER A 106 3.43 -27.82 0.64
N TRP A 107 4.75 -27.99 0.55
CA TRP A 107 5.66 -27.88 1.68
C TRP A 107 6.01 -26.43 2.06
N ILE A 108 5.69 -25.45 1.17
CA ILE A 108 6.07 -24.04 1.32
C ILE A 108 4.88 -23.11 1.47
N GLY A 109 3.67 -23.67 1.68
CA GLY A 109 2.44 -22.92 1.88
C GLY A 109 1.22 -23.81 1.86
N LEU A 110 0.15 -23.45 2.55
CA LEU A 110 -1.08 -24.24 2.69
C LEU A 110 -2.07 -23.98 1.56
N ALA A 111 -1.96 -22.84 0.88
CA ALA A 111 -2.89 -22.41 -0.17
C ALA A 111 -2.16 -21.70 -1.33
N THR A 112 -2.81 -21.62 -2.48
CA THR A 112 -2.42 -20.76 -3.60
C THR A 112 -3.46 -19.66 -3.80
N ASN A 113 -3.01 -18.45 -4.18
CA ASN A 113 -3.85 -17.30 -4.49
C ASN A 113 -4.02 -17.05 -6.00
N GLN A 114 -3.90 -18.08 -6.83
CA GLN A 114 -4.08 -17.97 -8.30
C GLN A 114 -5.45 -17.39 -8.69
N ARG A 115 -6.46 -17.53 -7.83
CA ARG A 115 -7.80 -16.99 -8.07
C ARG A 115 -7.87 -15.47 -7.87
N LEU A 116 -6.89 -14.86 -7.20
CA LEU A 116 -6.88 -13.43 -6.90
C LEU A 116 -6.93 -12.56 -8.17
N GLU A 117 -6.32 -13.01 -9.26
CA GLU A 117 -6.41 -12.32 -10.55
C GLU A 117 -7.85 -12.24 -11.07
N ARG A 118 -8.59 -13.35 -11.04
CA ARG A 118 -10.03 -13.37 -11.39
C ARG A 118 -10.87 -12.61 -10.38
N TYR A 119 -10.45 -12.58 -9.12
CA TYR A 119 -11.11 -11.80 -8.10
C TYR A 119 -10.93 -10.30 -8.36
N LEU A 120 -9.72 -9.84 -8.72
CA LEU A 120 -9.47 -8.46 -9.15
C LEU A 120 -10.33 -8.08 -10.37
N ALA A 121 -10.49 -8.99 -11.33
CA ALA A 121 -11.32 -8.76 -12.52
C ALA A 121 -12.81 -8.52 -12.22
N ARG A 122 -13.30 -8.81 -11.00
CA ARG A 122 -14.66 -8.42 -10.55
C ARG A 122 -14.79 -6.91 -10.31
N PHE A 123 -13.66 -6.25 -9.99
CA PHE A 123 -13.61 -4.81 -9.73
C PHE A 123 -13.31 -4.04 -11.01
N THR A 124 -12.45 -4.55 -11.87
CA THR A 124 -11.98 -3.81 -13.03
C THR A 124 -11.46 -4.73 -14.14
N PRO A 125 -11.64 -4.33 -15.42
CA PRO A 125 -10.97 -4.98 -16.55
C PRO A 125 -9.52 -4.51 -16.74
N VAL A 126 -9.04 -3.51 -15.97
CA VAL A 126 -7.68 -2.97 -16.09
C VAL A 126 -6.67 -4.01 -15.61
N THR A 127 -5.63 -4.26 -16.40
CA THR A 127 -4.61 -5.29 -16.13
C THR A 127 -3.19 -4.75 -16.03
N GLN A 128 -2.95 -3.49 -16.43
CA GLN A 128 -1.64 -2.85 -16.44
C GLN A 128 -1.65 -1.60 -15.56
N PHE A 129 -0.53 -1.32 -14.88
CA PHE A 129 -0.38 -0.12 -14.04
C PHE A 129 -0.58 1.17 -14.86
N GLU A 130 -0.09 1.21 -16.11
CA GLU A 130 -0.17 2.36 -16.99
C GLU A 130 -1.60 2.73 -17.42
N GLN A 131 -2.55 1.83 -17.21
CA GLN A 131 -3.98 2.05 -17.51
C GLN A 131 -4.77 2.60 -16.31
N LEU A 132 -4.14 2.67 -15.14
CA LEU A 132 -4.79 3.17 -13.92
C LEU A 132 -5.03 4.68 -14.01
N LYS A 133 -6.17 5.12 -13.46
CA LYS A 133 -6.54 6.55 -13.41
C LYS A 133 -5.72 7.32 -12.37
N THR A 134 -5.37 6.65 -11.28
CA THR A 134 -4.49 7.15 -10.22
C THR A 134 -3.27 6.23 -10.15
N PRO A 135 -2.03 6.76 -10.14
CA PRO A 135 -0.83 5.94 -9.99
C PRO A 135 -0.85 5.08 -8.73
N LEU A 136 -0.44 3.83 -8.89
CA LEU A 136 -0.38 2.83 -7.81
C LEU A 136 1.03 2.26 -7.71
N SER A 137 1.53 2.05 -6.50
CA SER A 137 2.62 1.12 -6.24
C SER A 137 2.18 -0.01 -5.30
N ILE A 138 2.67 -1.21 -5.56
CA ILE A 138 2.38 -2.41 -4.77
C ILE A 138 3.66 -2.85 -4.07
N ALA A 139 3.62 -2.89 -2.74
CA ALA A 139 4.72 -3.37 -1.92
C ALA A 139 4.70 -4.90 -1.80
N THR A 140 5.86 -5.51 -2.02
CA THR A 140 6.13 -6.94 -1.81
C THR A 140 7.41 -7.11 -1.03
N THR A 141 7.65 -8.29 -0.46
CA THR A 141 8.92 -8.63 0.17
C THR A 141 9.67 -9.66 -0.67
N ASP A 142 10.90 -9.37 -1.09
CA ASP A 142 11.82 -10.36 -1.63
C ASP A 142 12.33 -11.23 -0.48
N LEU A 143 11.91 -12.50 -0.46
CA LEU A 143 12.21 -13.42 0.64
C LEU A 143 13.71 -13.79 0.71
N ASN A 144 14.40 -13.77 -0.43
CA ASN A 144 15.81 -14.12 -0.48
C ASN A 144 16.72 -12.93 -0.07
N ALA A 145 16.36 -11.73 -0.49
CA ALA A 145 17.13 -10.52 -0.19
C ALA A 145 16.72 -9.86 1.14
N GLY A 146 15.52 -10.13 1.66
CA GLY A 146 15.00 -9.51 2.88
C GLY A 146 14.65 -8.03 2.72
N ILE A 147 14.30 -7.59 1.51
CA ILE A 147 14.02 -6.18 1.19
C ILE A 147 12.60 -6.00 0.65
N THR A 148 12.09 -4.76 0.76
CA THR A 148 10.86 -4.35 0.05
C THR A 148 11.14 -4.16 -1.43
N VAL A 149 10.23 -4.66 -2.27
CA VAL A 149 10.21 -4.39 -3.71
C VAL A 149 8.88 -3.73 -4.06
N TYR A 150 8.94 -2.53 -4.64
CA TYR A 150 7.77 -1.79 -5.09
C TYR A 150 7.57 -1.97 -6.60
N TYR A 151 6.37 -2.39 -7.00
CA TYR A 151 5.97 -2.52 -8.39
C TYR A 151 4.94 -1.43 -8.75
N ALA A 152 5.23 -0.68 -9.81
CA ALA A 152 4.39 0.41 -10.30
C ALA A 152 4.25 0.42 -11.84
N HIS A 153 4.74 -0.62 -12.52
CA HIS A 153 4.76 -0.73 -13.98
C HIS A 153 4.43 -2.15 -14.43
N GLY A 154 3.92 -2.27 -15.67
CA GLY A 154 3.58 -3.55 -16.30
C GLY A 154 2.31 -4.18 -15.74
N ALA A 155 2.28 -5.52 -15.66
CA ALA A 155 1.10 -6.26 -15.22
C ALA A 155 0.83 -6.13 -13.71
N ILE A 156 -0.41 -5.81 -13.32
CA ILE A 156 -0.83 -5.65 -11.91
C ILE A 156 -0.91 -7.00 -11.18
N ALA A 157 -1.39 -8.05 -11.85
CA ALA A 157 -1.76 -9.31 -11.19
C ALA A 157 -0.58 -10.02 -10.50
N PRO A 158 0.63 -10.16 -11.10
CA PRO A 158 1.73 -10.85 -10.44
C PRO A 158 2.18 -10.17 -9.13
N PRO A 159 2.49 -8.85 -9.07
CA PRO A 159 2.87 -8.21 -7.82
C PRO A 159 1.73 -8.13 -6.82
N LEU A 160 0.46 -8.00 -7.26
CA LEU A 160 -0.69 -8.04 -6.35
C LEU A 160 -0.81 -9.42 -5.68
N ARG A 161 -0.65 -10.49 -6.44
CA ARG A 161 -0.65 -11.85 -5.89
C ARG A 161 0.51 -12.05 -4.91
N ALA A 162 1.69 -11.55 -5.24
CA ALA A 162 2.85 -11.60 -4.36
C ALA A 162 2.59 -10.83 -3.05
N SER A 163 2.08 -9.60 -3.15
CA SER A 163 1.72 -8.75 -2.00
C SER A 163 0.66 -9.39 -1.10
N CYS A 164 -0.20 -10.26 -1.65
CA CYS A 164 -1.21 -11.02 -0.90
C CYS A 164 -0.74 -12.45 -0.55
N SER A 165 0.55 -12.78 -0.70
CA SER A 165 1.08 -14.11 -0.36
C SER A 165 1.60 -14.13 1.07
N TYR A 166 0.67 -14.14 2.03
CA TYR A 166 1.00 -14.18 3.46
C TYR A 166 1.83 -15.44 3.80
N PRO A 167 3.03 -15.28 4.38
CA PRO A 167 3.93 -16.39 4.66
C PRO A 167 3.29 -17.46 5.57
N GLY A 168 3.53 -18.73 5.23
CA GLY A 168 2.93 -19.87 5.91
C GLY A 168 1.52 -20.22 5.45
N LEU A 169 0.71 -19.22 5.01
CA LEU A 169 -0.63 -19.48 4.45
C LEU A 169 -0.55 -19.68 2.93
N PHE A 170 0.03 -18.73 2.20
CA PHE A 170 0.11 -18.82 0.74
C PHE A 170 1.51 -19.21 0.27
N VAL A 171 1.54 -19.96 -0.84
CA VAL A 171 2.78 -20.28 -1.55
C VAL A 171 3.41 -18.98 -2.08
N PRO A 172 4.73 -18.76 -1.87
CA PRO A 172 5.44 -17.62 -2.45
C PRO A 172 5.29 -17.54 -3.98
N ILE A 173 5.37 -16.34 -4.52
CA ILE A 173 5.26 -16.08 -5.96
C ILE A 173 6.66 -15.84 -6.53
N THR A 174 7.01 -16.60 -7.59
CA THR A 174 8.21 -16.27 -8.38
C THR A 174 7.83 -15.29 -9.48
N PHE A 175 8.45 -14.11 -9.44
CA PHE A 175 8.24 -13.06 -10.44
C PHE A 175 9.55 -12.28 -10.65
N GLU A 176 9.92 -12.04 -11.91
CA GLU A 176 11.16 -11.34 -12.31
C GLU A 176 12.42 -11.89 -11.63
N GLY A 177 12.51 -13.22 -11.50
CA GLY A 177 13.66 -13.90 -10.89
C GLY A 177 13.73 -13.81 -9.35
N ARG A 178 12.74 -13.19 -8.70
CA ARG A 178 12.64 -13.04 -7.25
C ARG A 178 11.62 -14.01 -6.66
N THR A 179 11.82 -14.42 -5.43
CA THR A 179 10.83 -15.16 -4.62
C THR A 179 10.13 -14.18 -3.70
N LEU A 180 8.89 -13.81 -4.07
CA LEU A 180 8.14 -12.75 -3.43
C LEU A 180 7.06 -13.29 -2.49
N VAL A 181 6.90 -12.60 -1.38
CA VAL A 181 5.83 -12.81 -0.40
C VAL A 181 5.16 -11.49 -0.05
N ASP A 182 4.18 -11.52 0.85
CA ASP A 182 3.42 -10.35 1.30
C ASP A 182 4.36 -9.22 1.76
N GLY A 183 4.06 -8.02 1.30
CA GLY A 183 4.82 -6.81 1.64
C GLY A 183 4.80 -6.46 3.13
N PHE A 184 3.86 -7.05 3.88
CA PHE A 184 3.71 -6.74 5.31
C PHE A 184 4.97 -7.02 6.14
N LEU A 185 5.86 -7.91 5.68
CA LEU A 185 7.09 -8.22 6.42
C LEU A 185 8.07 -7.03 6.48
N THR A 186 8.14 -6.24 5.41
CA THR A 186 9.13 -5.15 5.27
C THR A 186 8.51 -3.78 5.08
N ALA A 187 7.26 -3.71 4.61
CA ALA A 187 6.49 -2.49 4.40
C ALA A 187 5.02 -2.69 4.81
N PRO A 188 4.71 -2.88 6.12
CA PRO A 188 3.34 -3.10 6.60
C PRO A 188 2.40 -1.95 6.23
N VAL A 189 2.91 -0.72 6.27
CA VAL A 189 2.28 0.48 5.74
C VAL A 189 3.27 1.11 4.75
N PRO A 190 3.00 1.05 3.43
CA PRO A 190 4.01 1.35 2.41
C PRO A 190 4.15 2.85 2.10
N VAL A 191 4.48 3.65 3.13
CA VAL A 191 4.65 5.12 3.07
C VAL A 191 5.71 5.50 2.03
N GLU A 192 6.84 4.78 2.01
CA GLU A 192 7.93 5.01 1.07
C GLU A 192 7.47 4.88 -0.39
N GLY A 193 6.58 3.92 -0.69
CA GLY A 193 6.04 3.75 -2.04
C GLY A 193 5.26 4.96 -2.56
N CYS A 194 4.65 5.77 -1.68
CA CYS A 194 4.05 7.05 -2.05
C CYS A 194 5.14 8.09 -2.39
N PHE A 195 6.20 8.17 -1.60
CA PHE A 195 7.30 9.09 -1.89
C PHE A 195 8.06 8.74 -3.17
N LEU A 196 8.25 7.46 -3.45
CA LEU A 196 8.86 6.99 -4.71
C LEU A 196 8.05 7.41 -5.94
N GLN A 197 6.73 7.50 -5.82
CA GLN A 197 5.85 8.03 -6.88
C GLN A 197 5.85 9.55 -6.95
N GLY A 198 6.40 10.24 -5.95
CA GLY A 198 6.54 11.69 -5.92
C GLY A 198 5.52 12.42 -5.06
N ALA A 199 4.92 11.75 -4.07
CA ALA A 199 4.07 12.41 -3.08
C ALA A 199 4.88 13.43 -2.26
N ASP A 200 4.24 14.56 -1.96
CA ASP A 200 4.78 15.62 -1.12
C ASP A 200 4.33 15.46 0.35
N ILE A 201 3.11 14.93 0.52
CA ILE A 201 2.48 14.59 1.81
C ILE A 201 1.97 13.17 1.73
N VAL A 202 2.16 12.37 2.79
CA VAL A 202 1.66 11.00 2.85
C VAL A 202 0.72 10.81 4.03
N ILE A 203 -0.50 10.38 3.69
CA ILE A 203 -1.51 9.91 4.64
C ILE A 203 -1.36 8.38 4.73
N ALA A 204 -1.01 7.89 5.91
CA ALA A 204 -0.87 6.47 6.18
C ALA A 204 -2.15 5.91 6.82
N VAL A 205 -2.69 4.82 6.29
CA VAL A 205 -3.82 4.10 6.90
C VAL A 205 -3.30 2.81 7.49
N HIS A 206 -3.32 2.72 8.80
CA HIS A 206 -2.83 1.56 9.55
C HIS A 206 -3.99 0.81 10.20
N LEU A 207 -4.07 -0.48 9.91
CA LEU A 207 -5.04 -1.39 10.51
C LEU A 207 -4.33 -2.22 11.59
N ASP A 208 -4.41 -1.76 12.84
CA ASP A 208 -3.80 -2.49 13.96
C ASP A 208 -4.41 -3.90 14.04
N PRO A 209 -3.60 -4.97 14.00
CA PRO A 209 -4.09 -6.34 14.12
C PRO A 209 -4.69 -6.65 15.49
N GLY A 210 -4.59 -5.75 16.47
CA GLY A 210 -5.08 -5.93 17.83
C GLY A 210 -4.22 -6.91 18.65
N ASN A 211 -4.67 -7.18 19.86
CA ASN A 211 -4.03 -8.19 20.69
C ASN A 211 -4.47 -9.58 20.25
N LEU A 212 -3.51 -10.48 20.08
CA LEU A 212 -3.82 -11.86 19.82
C LEU A 212 -4.30 -12.52 21.12
N GLU A 213 -5.45 -13.19 21.00
CA GLU A 213 -5.87 -14.16 22.03
C GLU A 213 -4.84 -15.29 22.14
N GLN A 214 -4.99 -16.17 23.14
CA GLN A 214 -4.10 -17.33 23.22
C GLN A 214 -4.09 -18.10 21.90
N PRO A 215 -2.91 -18.28 21.27
CA PRO A 215 -2.82 -18.99 20.01
C PRO A 215 -3.25 -20.45 20.18
N ARG A 216 -4.12 -20.92 19.27
CA ARG A 216 -4.69 -22.29 19.30
C ARG A 216 -4.17 -23.16 18.14
N THR A 217 -3.61 -22.52 17.10
CA THR A 217 -3.12 -23.19 15.89
C THR A 217 -1.69 -22.76 15.59
N PHE A 218 -1.00 -23.52 14.74
CA PHE A 218 0.33 -23.14 14.24
C PHE A 218 0.28 -21.76 13.53
N THR A 219 -0.78 -21.52 12.76
CA THR A 219 -0.96 -20.23 12.07
C THR A 219 -1.17 -19.07 13.04
N ASP A 220 -1.83 -19.28 14.18
CA ASP A 220 -1.98 -18.24 15.20
C ASP A 220 -0.61 -17.88 15.82
N VAL A 221 0.22 -18.88 16.13
CA VAL A 221 1.57 -18.63 16.66
C VAL A 221 2.41 -17.86 15.63
N LEU A 222 2.36 -18.25 14.36
CA LEU A 222 3.10 -17.58 13.30
C LEU A 222 2.64 -16.13 13.12
N SER A 223 1.33 -15.92 13.08
CA SER A 223 0.72 -14.57 12.98
C SER A 223 1.07 -13.70 14.19
N ALA A 224 1.03 -14.27 15.40
CA ALA A 224 1.43 -13.58 16.62
C ALA A 224 2.90 -13.13 16.56
N SER A 225 3.77 -14.03 16.10
CA SER A 225 5.21 -13.73 15.98
C SER A 225 5.47 -12.59 14.99
N PHE A 226 4.80 -12.60 13.83
CA PHE A 226 4.90 -11.53 12.86
C PHE A 226 4.36 -10.21 13.38
N ASN A 227 3.21 -10.21 14.07
CA ASN A 227 2.64 -8.99 14.65
C ASN A 227 3.56 -8.37 15.72
N ILE A 228 4.26 -9.19 16.51
CA ILE A 228 5.27 -8.70 17.46
C ILE A 228 6.42 -8.01 16.71
N ILE A 229 6.96 -8.66 15.67
CA ILE A 229 8.05 -8.10 14.85
C ILE A 229 7.61 -6.76 14.22
N GLN A 230 6.42 -6.69 13.65
CA GLN A 230 5.89 -5.47 13.05
C GLN A 230 5.78 -4.32 14.05
N ARG A 231 5.24 -4.55 15.24
CA ARG A 231 5.14 -3.51 16.28
C ARG A 231 6.51 -2.91 16.64
N HIS A 232 7.57 -3.69 16.57
CA HIS A 232 8.92 -3.19 16.77
C HIS A 232 9.47 -2.44 15.53
N ALA A 233 9.03 -2.80 14.33
CA ALA A 233 9.43 -2.17 13.06
C ALA A 233 8.60 -0.92 12.69
N ASP A 234 7.45 -0.71 13.32
CA ASP A 234 6.48 0.36 12.99
C ASP A 234 7.02 1.78 13.17
N VAL A 235 8.10 1.96 13.91
CA VAL A 235 8.66 3.30 14.20
C VAL A 235 9.07 4.03 12.92
N ALA A 236 9.64 3.33 11.95
CA ALA A 236 10.23 3.96 10.76
C ALA A 236 9.15 4.61 9.86
N TRP A 237 8.12 3.88 9.48
CA TRP A 237 7.08 4.42 8.60
C TRP A 237 6.20 5.46 9.31
N ARG A 238 5.97 5.31 10.64
CA ARG A 238 5.21 6.28 11.45
C ARG A 238 5.89 7.64 11.50
N GLN A 239 7.23 7.68 11.52
CA GLN A 239 7.99 8.92 11.49
C GLN A 239 8.00 9.58 10.11
N GLN A 240 7.78 8.83 9.05
CA GLN A 240 7.76 9.32 7.67
C GLN A 240 6.38 9.84 7.24
N ALA A 241 5.29 9.29 7.80
CA ALA A 241 3.94 9.71 7.48
C ALA A 241 3.61 11.08 8.07
N ASP A 242 2.98 11.95 7.29
CA ASP A 242 2.53 13.27 7.76
C ASP A 242 1.26 13.15 8.61
N VAL A 243 0.35 12.25 8.24
CA VAL A 243 -0.87 11.95 8.99
C VAL A 243 -1.10 10.45 9.03
N ILE A 244 -1.50 9.93 10.18
CA ILE A 244 -1.85 8.53 10.37
C ILE A 244 -3.34 8.44 10.69
N ILE A 245 -4.05 7.55 9.97
CA ILE A 245 -5.44 7.18 10.19
C ILE A 245 -5.46 5.74 10.70
N GLU A 246 -6.08 5.51 11.86
CA GLU A 246 -6.17 4.19 12.49
C GLU A 246 -7.64 3.83 12.71
N PRO A 247 -8.29 3.16 11.74
CA PRO A 247 -9.63 2.62 11.92
C PRO A 247 -9.69 1.63 13.08
N ASP A 248 -10.72 1.73 13.93
CA ASP A 248 -10.94 0.77 15.01
C ASP A 248 -11.54 -0.54 14.47
N VAL A 249 -10.64 -1.41 14.03
CA VAL A 249 -10.99 -2.71 13.45
C VAL A 249 -10.45 -3.90 14.24
N GLN A 250 -9.89 -3.67 15.42
CA GLN A 250 -9.22 -4.70 16.24
C GLN A 250 -10.15 -5.84 16.64
N ASN A 251 -11.43 -5.53 16.86
CA ASN A 251 -12.44 -6.48 17.30
C ASN A 251 -13.06 -7.32 16.18
N PHE A 252 -12.72 -7.05 14.91
CA PHE A 252 -13.20 -7.87 13.78
C PHE A 252 -12.29 -9.06 13.56
N VAL A 253 -12.88 -10.21 13.29
CA VAL A 253 -12.16 -11.41 12.91
C VAL A 253 -11.50 -11.17 11.56
N TRP A 254 -10.25 -11.60 11.40
CA TRP A 254 -9.39 -11.29 10.28
C TRP A 254 -9.91 -11.80 8.90
N ASP A 255 -10.78 -12.82 8.88
CA ASP A 255 -11.36 -13.44 7.68
C ASP A 255 -12.90 -13.32 7.61
N ASP A 256 -13.52 -12.52 8.48
CA ASP A 256 -14.98 -12.30 8.49
C ASP A 256 -15.38 -11.10 7.62
N PHE A 257 -15.66 -11.35 6.36
CA PHE A 257 -16.16 -10.35 5.41
C PHE A 257 -17.63 -9.97 5.62
N SER A 258 -18.39 -10.72 6.44
CA SER A 258 -19.81 -10.40 6.72
C SER A 258 -20.00 -9.08 7.47
N LYS A 259 -18.94 -8.57 8.09
CA LYS A 259 -18.90 -7.29 8.81
C LYS A 259 -18.45 -6.10 7.96
N THR A 260 -18.48 -6.24 6.63
CA THR A 260 -18.07 -5.18 5.70
C THR A 260 -18.68 -3.81 6.01
N PRO A 261 -20.00 -3.63 6.24
CA PRO A 261 -20.55 -2.31 6.55
C PRO A 261 -19.97 -1.68 7.82
N GLN A 262 -19.73 -2.50 8.86
CA GLN A 262 -19.15 -2.02 10.11
C GLN A 262 -17.68 -1.62 9.95
N MET A 263 -16.91 -2.38 9.16
CA MET A 263 -15.50 -2.05 8.87
C MET A 263 -15.39 -0.78 8.01
N VAL A 264 -16.28 -0.59 7.02
CA VAL A 264 -16.36 0.66 6.25
C VAL A 264 -16.66 1.84 7.17
N ALA A 265 -17.66 1.71 8.04
CA ALA A 265 -18.02 2.77 9.01
C ALA A 265 -16.87 3.11 9.96
N ALA A 266 -16.08 2.12 10.40
CA ALA A 266 -14.89 2.36 11.23
C ALA A 266 -13.84 3.17 10.45
N GLY A 267 -13.65 2.86 9.15
CA GLY A 267 -12.79 3.63 8.26
C GLY A 267 -13.24 5.08 8.08
N GLU A 268 -14.55 5.28 7.87
CA GLU A 268 -15.15 6.63 7.75
C GLU A 268 -14.95 7.45 9.03
N ALA A 269 -15.24 6.86 10.18
CA ALA A 269 -15.10 7.53 11.47
C ALA A 269 -13.66 7.97 11.74
N ALA A 270 -12.68 7.08 11.51
CA ALA A 270 -11.27 7.39 11.71
C ALA A 270 -10.77 8.47 10.75
N ALA A 271 -11.17 8.41 9.48
CA ALA A 271 -10.79 9.41 8.49
C ALA A 271 -11.40 10.78 8.81
N LEU A 272 -12.67 10.83 9.23
CA LEU A 272 -13.34 12.08 9.61
C LEU A 272 -12.58 12.82 10.72
N LEU A 273 -12.09 12.10 11.73
CA LEU A 273 -11.29 12.65 12.81
C LEU A 273 -9.92 13.19 12.32
N ALA A 274 -9.38 12.65 11.24
CA ALA A 274 -8.09 13.05 10.70
C ALA A 274 -8.16 14.27 9.76
N ILE A 275 -9.33 14.61 9.19
CA ILE A 275 -9.49 15.70 8.20
C ILE A 275 -8.87 17.02 8.66
N PRO A 276 -9.08 17.52 9.91
CA PRO A 276 -8.48 18.79 10.32
C PRO A 276 -6.96 18.76 10.26
N ARG A 277 -6.34 17.63 10.67
CA ARG A 277 -4.88 17.46 10.66
C ARG A 277 -4.35 17.35 9.24
N ILE A 278 -5.06 16.66 8.33
CA ILE A 278 -4.69 16.57 6.92
C ILE A 278 -4.68 17.97 6.29
N ARG A 279 -5.75 18.76 6.49
CA ARG A 279 -5.82 20.14 5.98
C ARG A 279 -4.72 21.03 6.53
N ALA A 280 -4.40 20.92 7.81
CA ALA A 280 -3.29 21.65 8.42
C ALA A 280 -1.96 21.26 7.77
N SER A 281 -1.66 19.97 7.60
CA SER A 281 -0.45 19.49 6.95
C SER A 281 -0.32 20.00 5.51
N MET A 282 -1.44 20.01 4.74
CA MET A 282 -1.47 20.55 3.38
C MET A 282 -1.24 22.07 3.35
N ALA A 283 -1.78 22.82 4.31
CA ALA A 283 -1.59 24.27 4.40
C ALA A 283 -0.15 24.66 4.78
N GLU A 284 0.53 23.86 5.59
CA GLU A 284 1.91 24.09 6.02
C GLU A 284 2.95 23.70 4.96
N TYR A 285 2.58 22.95 3.94
CA TYR A 285 3.51 22.40 2.94
C TYR A 285 4.37 23.47 2.22
N PRO A 286 3.82 24.62 1.76
CA PRO A 286 4.63 25.64 1.09
C PRO A 286 5.78 26.15 1.95
N GLU A 287 5.58 26.27 3.27
CA GLU A 287 6.62 26.74 4.22
C GLU A 287 7.68 25.66 4.47
N LYS A 288 7.28 24.40 4.57
CA LYS A 288 8.18 23.25 4.74
C LYS A 288 9.03 23.03 3.50
N SER A 289 8.45 23.11 2.31
CA SER A 289 9.14 22.93 1.04
C SER A 289 10.18 24.03 0.78
N ALA A 290 9.92 25.26 1.20
CA ALA A 290 10.87 26.38 1.11
C ALA A 290 12.09 26.22 2.03
N LYS A 291 11.97 25.46 3.13
CA LYS A 291 13.02 25.24 4.14
C LYS A 291 13.85 23.96 3.90
N GLN A 292 13.39 23.04 3.07
CA GLN A 292 14.10 21.81 2.72
C GLN A 292 14.55 21.87 1.26
N PRO A 293 15.83 22.13 0.96
CA PRO A 293 16.34 21.89 -0.38
C PRO A 293 16.18 20.39 -0.71
N ALA A 294 15.69 20.12 -1.92
CA ALA A 294 15.38 18.81 -2.46
C ALA A 294 16.50 17.77 -2.22
N ALA A 295 16.38 16.97 -1.17
CA ALA A 295 17.27 15.83 -0.91
C ALA A 295 16.53 14.74 -0.14
N ARG A 296 15.54 14.10 -0.82
CA ARG A 296 15.26 12.70 -0.57
C ARG A 296 15.87 11.95 -1.76
N THR A 297 17.16 11.69 -1.65
CA THR A 297 17.88 10.88 -2.63
C THR A 297 17.43 9.43 -2.43
N ILE A 298 16.80 8.87 -3.46
CA ILE A 298 16.59 7.44 -3.57
C ILE A 298 17.99 6.82 -3.66
N VAL A 299 18.37 6.05 -2.67
CA VAL A 299 19.53 5.15 -2.77
C VAL A 299 19.00 3.93 -3.51
N ASP A 300 19.35 3.82 -4.79
CA ASP A 300 19.17 2.59 -5.56
C ASP A 300 19.92 1.46 -4.84
N PRO A 301 19.30 0.28 -4.68
CA PRO A 301 19.91 -0.89 -4.07
C PRO A 301 21.04 -1.48 -4.90
#